data_1f55971bd03f9fa986f87e4eeff04c7c
#
_entry.id   1f55971bd03f9fa986f87e4eeff04c7c
#
_cell.length_a   1.000
_cell.length_b   1.000
_cell.length_c   1.000
_cell.angle_alpha   90.00
_cell.angle_beta   90.00
_cell.angle_gamma   90.00
#
_symmetry.space_group_name_H-M   'P 1'
#
loop_
_entity.id
_entity.type
_entity.pdbx_description
1 polymer ?
#
loop_
_entity_poly.entity_id
_entity_poly.type
_entity_poly.pdbx_seq_one_letter_code
_entity_poly.pdbx_strand_id
1 'polypeptide(L)'
;MQSQFSRTELLLGSSAMERLQKARVAVFGIGGVGGYAVEALARSGIGTLDLFDHDTVSLTNINRQILATHETIGMKKVDAAKCRIHAINPKAVVNAYPVFYAPDTADQFDFSVYDYIIDAIDTVTGKLCIIQNAIAANVPVISCMGTGNKLDASALQITDISKTTICPLARIMRKELRKRGINRLKVVYSTEEALTPVGAEEEAAALGKRTIPGSTAFVPGAAGLMLAGEVIRDLSK
;
A
#
# COMPACT_ATOMS: atom_id res chain seq x y z
N MET A 1 11.08 -8.42 29.81
CA MET A 1 12.25 -8.52 28.89
C MET A 1 12.09 -7.45 27.81
N GLN A 2 13.17 -6.80 27.38
CA GLN A 2 13.12 -5.87 26.25
C GLN A 2 12.83 -6.66 24.96
N SER A 3 11.88 -6.17 24.16
CA SER A 3 11.57 -6.67 22.81
C SER A 3 11.86 -5.58 21.77
N GLN A 4 11.94 -5.96 20.51
CA GLN A 4 12.07 -5.01 19.39
C GLN A 4 10.90 -4.01 19.32
N PHE A 5 9.78 -4.31 19.97
CA PHE A 5 8.57 -3.46 19.99
C PHE A 5 8.40 -2.66 21.29
N SER A 6 9.34 -2.74 22.24
CA SER A 6 9.19 -2.10 23.57
C SER A 6 8.88 -0.61 23.48
N ARG A 7 9.47 0.12 22.53
CA ARG A 7 9.17 1.56 22.36
C ARG A 7 7.78 1.83 21.81
N THR A 8 7.28 0.96 20.95
CA THR A 8 5.89 1.04 20.44
C THR A 8 4.91 0.72 21.56
N GLU A 9 5.23 -0.28 22.39
CA GLU A 9 4.43 -0.66 23.57
C GLU A 9 4.30 0.47 24.58
N LEU A 10 5.34 1.30 24.79
CA LEU A 10 5.26 2.47 25.65
C LEU A 10 4.22 3.51 25.20
N LEU A 11 3.90 3.55 23.92
CA LEU A 11 2.90 4.46 23.35
C LEU A 11 1.51 3.85 23.26
N LEU A 12 1.42 2.57 22.89
CA LEU A 12 0.15 1.90 22.59
C LEU A 12 -0.37 1.04 23.76
N GLY A 13 0.52 0.63 24.66
CA GLY A 13 0.23 -0.31 25.75
C GLY A 13 0.27 -1.79 25.30
N SER A 14 0.42 -2.70 26.28
CA SER A 14 0.56 -4.14 26.03
C SER A 14 -0.66 -4.76 25.35
N SER A 15 -1.87 -4.36 25.76
CA SER A 15 -3.12 -4.86 25.17
C SER A 15 -3.23 -4.55 23.66
N ALA A 16 -2.81 -3.35 23.23
CA ALA A 16 -2.76 -3.00 21.81
C ALA A 16 -1.70 -3.82 21.07
N MET A 17 -0.54 -4.05 21.67
CA MET A 17 0.51 -4.91 21.08
C MET A 17 0.04 -6.34 20.89
N GLU A 18 -0.74 -6.88 21.82
CA GLU A 18 -1.35 -8.22 21.68
C GLU A 18 -2.34 -8.28 20.51
N ARG A 19 -3.17 -7.22 20.32
CA ARG A 19 -4.07 -7.13 19.15
C ARG A 19 -3.30 -7.09 17.84
N LEU A 20 -2.27 -6.24 17.75
CA LEU A 20 -1.42 -6.15 16.55
C LEU A 20 -0.73 -7.48 16.22
N GLN A 21 -0.24 -8.21 17.23
CA GLN A 21 0.39 -9.52 17.04
C GLN A 21 -0.59 -10.60 16.55
N LYS A 22 -1.87 -10.47 16.82
CA LYS A 22 -2.91 -11.39 16.33
C LYS A 22 -3.48 -10.97 14.98
N ALA A 23 -3.30 -9.70 14.61
CA ALA A 23 -3.90 -9.13 13.41
C ALA A 23 -3.28 -9.70 12.13
N ARG A 24 -4.15 -9.89 11.13
CA ARG A 24 -3.81 -10.28 9.76
C ARG A 24 -4.16 -9.17 8.79
N VAL A 25 -3.14 -8.60 8.15
CA VAL A 25 -3.30 -7.47 7.24
C VAL A 25 -2.90 -7.87 5.82
N ALA A 26 -3.80 -7.64 4.86
CA ALA A 26 -3.51 -7.81 3.44
C ALA A 26 -2.99 -6.49 2.84
N VAL A 27 -1.91 -6.57 2.05
CA VAL A 27 -1.35 -5.43 1.31
C VAL A 27 -1.29 -5.75 -0.17
N PHE A 28 -2.08 -5.04 -0.94
CA PHE A 28 -2.14 -5.16 -2.39
C PHE A 28 -1.26 -4.09 -3.04
N GLY A 29 -0.24 -4.55 -3.80
CA GLY A 29 0.79 -3.71 -4.41
C GLY A 29 1.97 -3.44 -3.47
N ILE A 30 3.15 -4.00 -3.78
CA ILE A 30 4.37 -3.90 -2.98
C ILE A 30 5.40 -3.01 -3.70
N GLY A 31 4.91 -1.88 -4.20
CA GLY A 31 5.71 -0.87 -4.89
C GLY A 31 6.25 0.22 -3.96
N GLY A 32 6.35 1.45 -4.49
CA GLY A 32 6.86 2.63 -3.77
C GLY A 32 6.02 3.04 -2.56
N VAL A 33 4.71 2.75 -2.57
CA VAL A 33 3.79 3.00 -1.44
C VAL A 33 3.70 1.77 -0.55
N GLY A 34 3.28 0.63 -1.12
CA GLY A 34 3.01 -0.58 -0.33
C GLY A 34 4.26 -1.16 0.33
N GLY A 35 5.44 -1.03 -0.27
CA GLY A 35 6.69 -1.45 0.35
C GLY A 35 6.97 -0.74 1.68
N TYR A 36 6.74 0.57 1.76
CA TYR A 36 6.88 1.34 3.02
C TYR A 36 5.74 1.06 3.99
N ALA A 37 4.53 0.76 3.51
CA ALA A 37 3.45 0.30 4.37
C ALA A 37 3.81 -1.03 5.05
N VAL A 38 4.28 -2.01 4.30
CA VAL A 38 4.74 -3.31 4.80
C VAL A 38 5.87 -3.16 5.81
N GLU A 39 6.85 -2.30 5.52
CA GLU A 39 7.96 -1.98 6.42
C GLU A 39 7.45 -1.50 7.80
N ALA A 40 6.52 -0.54 7.79
CA ALA A 40 5.97 0.03 9.02
C ALA A 40 5.10 -0.97 9.80
N LEU A 41 4.29 -1.79 9.10
CA LEU A 41 3.49 -2.84 9.72
C LEU A 41 4.36 -3.89 10.41
N ALA A 42 5.42 -4.36 9.74
CA ALA A 42 6.38 -5.30 10.31
C ALA A 42 7.08 -4.75 11.55
N ARG A 43 7.50 -3.48 11.52
CA ARG A 43 8.14 -2.77 12.65
C ARG A 43 7.18 -2.45 13.80
N SER A 44 5.89 -2.48 13.55
CA SER A 44 4.86 -2.26 14.57
C SER A 44 4.31 -3.55 15.18
N GLY A 45 4.78 -4.71 14.72
CA GLY A 45 4.47 -6.01 15.32
C GLY A 45 3.19 -6.67 14.81
N ILE A 46 2.74 -6.33 13.58
CA ILE A 46 1.65 -7.09 12.93
C ILE A 46 2.05 -8.56 12.81
N GLY A 47 1.17 -9.45 13.23
CA GLY A 47 1.45 -10.88 13.32
C GLY A 47 1.40 -11.61 11.99
N THR A 48 0.47 -11.25 11.10
CA THR A 48 0.33 -11.89 9.77
C THR A 48 0.22 -10.83 8.68
N LEU A 49 1.02 -10.98 7.64
CA LEU A 49 1.02 -10.11 6.46
C LEU A 49 0.80 -10.95 5.20
N ASP A 50 -0.25 -10.64 4.47
CA ASP A 50 -0.54 -11.22 3.17
C ASP A 50 -0.17 -10.20 2.08
N LEU A 51 0.77 -10.54 1.21
CA LEU A 51 1.39 -9.64 0.25
C LEU A 51 1.03 -10.02 -1.18
N PHE A 52 0.46 -9.08 -1.93
CA PHE A 52 0.01 -9.29 -3.31
C PHE A 52 0.76 -8.36 -4.25
N ASP A 53 1.59 -8.91 -5.13
CA ASP A 53 2.25 -8.18 -6.22
C ASP A 53 2.82 -9.18 -7.24
N HIS A 54 2.56 -8.98 -8.52
CA HIS A 54 3.01 -9.89 -9.57
C HIS A 54 4.39 -9.55 -10.14
N ASP A 55 4.88 -8.34 -9.85
CA ASP A 55 6.11 -7.81 -10.44
C ASP A 55 7.38 -8.44 -9.86
N THR A 56 8.45 -8.27 -10.61
CA THR A 56 9.82 -8.42 -10.15
C THR A 56 10.45 -7.06 -9.87
N VAL A 57 11.47 -7.04 -9.00
CA VAL A 57 12.27 -5.85 -8.74
C VAL A 57 13.08 -5.51 -9.99
N SER A 58 12.99 -4.26 -10.44
CA SER A 58 13.77 -3.72 -11.57
C SER A 58 14.69 -2.59 -11.13
N LEU A 59 15.71 -2.29 -11.96
CA LEU A 59 16.66 -1.23 -11.70
C LEU A 59 15.98 0.13 -11.46
N THR A 60 14.94 0.45 -12.23
CA THR A 60 14.19 1.72 -12.13
C THR A 60 13.31 1.82 -10.87
N ASN A 61 13.20 0.76 -10.08
CA ASN A 61 12.48 0.77 -8.81
C ASN A 61 13.33 1.30 -7.64
N ILE A 62 14.67 1.25 -7.76
CA ILE A 62 15.62 1.59 -6.68
C ILE A 62 15.40 3.01 -6.16
N ASN A 63 15.02 3.93 -7.04
CA ASN A 63 14.83 5.34 -6.66
C ASN A 63 13.71 5.58 -5.63
N ARG A 64 12.76 4.62 -5.45
CA ARG A 64 11.58 4.86 -4.61
C ARG A 64 10.99 3.64 -3.89
N GLN A 65 11.39 2.42 -4.24
CA GLN A 65 10.87 1.20 -3.60
C GLN A 65 11.88 0.69 -2.58
N ILE A 66 11.50 0.66 -1.30
CA ILE A 66 12.39 0.28 -0.19
C ILE A 66 12.95 -1.14 -0.32
N LEU A 67 12.26 -2.01 -1.04
CA LEU A 67 12.66 -3.39 -1.29
C LEU A 67 13.66 -3.52 -2.43
N ALA A 68 13.76 -2.48 -3.27
CA ALA A 68 14.59 -2.50 -4.46
C ALA A 68 16.01 -2.03 -4.11
N THR A 69 16.95 -2.95 -4.23
CA THR A 69 18.39 -2.74 -4.10
C THR A 69 19.09 -3.45 -5.26
N HIS A 70 20.36 -3.20 -5.48
CA HIS A 70 21.13 -3.94 -6.48
C HIS A 70 21.14 -5.45 -6.23
N GLU A 71 21.02 -5.88 -4.97
CA GLU A 71 20.99 -7.29 -4.59
C GLU A 71 19.64 -7.96 -4.86
N THR A 72 18.55 -7.19 -4.90
CA THR A 72 17.19 -7.74 -5.06
C THR A 72 16.66 -7.65 -6.50
N ILE A 73 17.40 -7.03 -7.44
CA ILE A 73 17.00 -6.95 -8.86
C ILE A 73 16.72 -8.37 -9.38
N GLY A 74 15.58 -8.55 -10.04
CA GLY A 74 15.12 -9.84 -10.59
C GLY A 74 14.34 -10.72 -9.60
N MET A 75 14.36 -10.44 -8.30
CA MET A 75 13.51 -11.13 -7.32
C MET A 75 12.03 -10.74 -7.49
N LYS A 76 11.11 -11.65 -7.20
CA LYS A 76 9.70 -11.27 -7.02
C LYS A 76 9.59 -10.27 -5.88
N LYS A 77 8.82 -9.19 -6.05
CA LYS A 77 8.67 -8.15 -5.02
C LYS A 77 8.15 -8.74 -3.70
N VAL A 78 7.20 -9.67 -3.78
CA VAL A 78 6.63 -10.32 -2.58
C VAL A 78 7.67 -11.17 -1.84
N ASP A 79 8.62 -11.80 -2.54
CA ASP A 79 9.69 -12.58 -1.92
C ASP A 79 10.75 -11.67 -1.28
N ALA A 80 11.15 -10.59 -1.96
CA ALA A 80 12.03 -9.58 -1.39
C ALA A 80 11.43 -8.95 -0.12
N ALA A 81 10.10 -8.66 -0.14
CA ALA A 81 9.38 -8.19 1.02
C ALA A 81 9.37 -9.21 2.16
N LYS A 82 9.11 -10.48 1.87
CA LYS A 82 9.11 -11.57 2.86
C LYS A 82 10.46 -11.68 3.56
N CYS A 83 11.56 -11.69 2.80
CA CYS A 83 12.91 -11.72 3.38
C CYS A 83 13.14 -10.52 4.31
N ARG A 84 12.75 -9.31 3.88
CA ARG A 84 12.90 -8.09 4.65
C ARG A 84 12.05 -8.09 5.93
N ILE A 85 10.80 -8.55 5.85
CA ILE A 85 9.92 -8.67 7.02
C ILE A 85 10.54 -9.61 8.05
N HIS A 86 11.04 -10.78 7.64
CA HIS A 86 11.65 -11.74 8.56
C HIS A 86 12.95 -11.21 9.19
N ALA A 87 13.70 -10.35 8.49
CA ALA A 87 14.86 -9.66 9.07
C ALA A 87 14.45 -8.62 10.14
N ILE A 88 13.22 -8.09 10.10
CA ILE A 88 12.68 -7.12 11.05
C ILE A 88 11.91 -7.84 12.17
N ASN A 89 10.96 -8.69 11.79
CA ASN A 89 10.09 -9.44 12.69
C ASN A 89 10.11 -10.94 12.32
N PRO A 90 11.05 -11.72 12.85
CA PRO A 90 11.21 -13.14 12.51
C PRO A 90 10.03 -14.02 12.93
N LYS A 91 9.12 -13.50 13.79
CA LYS A 91 7.92 -14.21 14.24
C LYS A 91 6.70 -13.93 13.35
N ALA A 92 6.76 -12.96 12.44
CA ALA A 92 5.64 -12.65 11.56
C ALA A 92 5.38 -13.81 10.58
N VAL A 93 4.12 -14.13 10.40
CA VAL A 93 3.68 -15.02 9.32
C VAL A 93 3.56 -14.18 8.05
N VAL A 94 4.23 -14.60 6.97
CA VAL A 94 4.21 -13.86 5.70
C VAL A 94 3.77 -14.79 4.58
N ASN A 95 2.61 -14.52 4.04
CA ASN A 95 2.06 -15.18 2.87
C ASN A 95 2.35 -14.31 1.63
N ALA A 96 3.15 -14.82 0.71
CA ALA A 96 3.58 -14.11 -0.50
C ALA A 96 2.79 -14.64 -1.70
N TYR A 97 2.00 -13.76 -2.34
CA TYR A 97 1.19 -14.07 -3.51
C TYR A 97 1.72 -13.31 -4.74
N PRO A 98 2.54 -13.95 -5.59
CA PRO A 98 3.08 -13.32 -6.79
C PRO A 98 2.04 -13.30 -7.91
N VAL A 99 0.90 -12.64 -7.67
CA VAL A 99 -0.25 -12.61 -8.56
C VAL A 99 -0.65 -11.19 -8.94
N PHE A 100 -1.12 -11.03 -10.18
CA PHE A 100 -1.81 -9.81 -10.59
C PHE A 100 -3.25 -9.87 -10.07
N TYR A 101 -3.57 -9.02 -9.08
CA TYR A 101 -4.90 -8.99 -8.51
C TYR A 101 -5.87 -8.22 -9.42
N ALA A 102 -6.85 -8.91 -9.95
CA ALA A 102 -7.87 -8.40 -10.86
C ALA A 102 -9.18 -9.18 -10.67
N PRO A 103 -10.30 -8.76 -11.26
CA PRO A 103 -11.60 -9.44 -11.10
C PRO A 103 -11.59 -10.94 -11.42
N ASP A 104 -10.77 -11.39 -12.36
CA ASP A 104 -10.63 -12.78 -12.77
C ASP A 104 -9.80 -13.65 -11.80
N THR A 105 -9.05 -13.04 -10.91
CA THR A 105 -8.28 -13.73 -9.87
C THR A 105 -8.86 -13.54 -8.47
N ALA A 106 -9.82 -12.63 -8.31
CA ALA A 106 -10.34 -12.21 -7.00
C ALA A 106 -10.99 -13.33 -6.20
N ASP A 107 -11.72 -14.24 -6.87
CA ASP A 107 -12.45 -15.35 -6.23
C ASP A 107 -11.53 -16.40 -5.59
N GLN A 108 -10.22 -16.32 -5.85
CA GLN A 108 -9.23 -17.21 -5.23
C GLN A 108 -8.90 -16.82 -3.79
N PHE A 109 -9.35 -15.64 -3.33
CA PHE A 109 -8.96 -15.07 -2.04
C PHE A 109 -10.17 -14.73 -1.19
N ASP A 110 -10.22 -15.32 0.01
CA ASP A 110 -11.23 -15.02 1.02
C ASP A 110 -10.84 -13.77 1.80
N PHE A 111 -11.59 -12.68 1.59
CA PHE A 111 -11.34 -11.42 2.27
C PHE A 111 -11.77 -11.43 3.73
N SER A 112 -12.66 -12.34 4.15
CA SER A 112 -13.16 -12.40 5.52
C SER A 112 -12.11 -12.78 6.56
N VAL A 113 -10.96 -13.31 6.11
CA VAL A 113 -9.86 -13.71 7.00
C VAL A 113 -8.96 -12.53 7.43
N TYR A 114 -9.16 -11.34 6.87
CA TYR A 114 -8.34 -10.15 7.15
C TYR A 114 -8.98 -9.26 8.19
N ASP A 115 -8.15 -8.70 9.08
CA ASP A 115 -8.57 -7.65 10.01
C ASP A 115 -8.49 -6.27 9.39
N TYR A 116 -7.65 -6.09 8.36
CA TYR A 116 -7.52 -4.85 7.62
C TYR A 116 -6.92 -5.07 6.22
N ILE A 117 -7.28 -4.20 5.27
CA ILE A 117 -6.78 -4.25 3.90
C ILE A 117 -6.16 -2.91 3.53
N ILE A 118 -4.95 -2.95 2.95
CA ILE A 118 -4.28 -1.80 2.31
C ILE A 118 -4.29 -2.00 0.80
N ASP A 119 -4.90 -1.06 0.10
CA ASP A 119 -4.85 -0.98 -1.36
C ASP A 119 -3.81 0.06 -1.79
N ALA A 120 -2.68 -0.41 -2.33
CA ALA A 120 -1.57 0.38 -2.84
C ALA A 120 -1.23 0.05 -4.31
N ILE A 121 -2.15 -0.58 -5.05
CA ILE A 121 -1.99 -0.81 -6.49
C ILE A 121 -2.30 0.46 -7.30
N ASP A 122 -1.96 0.48 -8.58
CA ASP A 122 -2.12 1.64 -9.46
C ASP A 122 -3.27 1.50 -10.47
N THR A 123 -3.81 0.30 -10.66
CA THR A 123 -4.89 0.03 -11.62
C THR A 123 -6.27 0.33 -11.02
N VAL A 124 -7.08 1.12 -11.73
CA VAL A 124 -8.44 1.48 -11.29
C VAL A 124 -9.33 0.25 -11.12
N THR A 125 -9.27 -0.71 -12.06
CA THR A 125 -10.09 -1.93 -12.04
C THR A 125 -9.77 -2.78 -10.81
N GLY A 126 -8.47 -3.01 -10.53
CA GLY A 126 -8.05 -3.76 -9.37
C GLY A 126 -8.42 -3.06 -8.06
N LYS A 127 -8.23 -1.73 -7.95
CA LYS A 127 -8.67 -0.94 -6.79
C LYS A 127 -10.16 -1.11 -6.51
N LEU A 128 -10.98 -1.00 -7.54
CA LEU A 128 -12.44 -1.17 -7.41
C LEU A 128 -12.79 -2.57 -6.92
N CYS A 129 -12.12 -3.59 -7.44
CA CYS A 129 -12.32 -4.98 -7.05
C CYS A 129 -11.94 -5.21 -5.58
N ILE A 130 -10.76 -4.73 -5.14
CA ILE A 130 -10.31 -4.82 -3.75
C ILE A 130 -11.32 -4.15 -2.81
N ILE A 131 -11.73 -2.93 -3.12
CA ILE A 131 -12.63 -2.15 -2.28
C ILE A 131 -14.01 -2.82 -2.18
N GLN A 132 -14.57 -3.32 -3.31
CA GLN A 132 -15.85 -4.02 -3.30
C GLN A 132 -15.80 -5.31 -2.48
N ASN A 133 -14.75 -6.12 -2.62
CA ASN A 133 -14.60 -7.36 -1.88
C ASN A 133 -14.37 -7.10 -0.38
N ALA A 134 -13.59 -6.07 -0.02
CA ALA A 134 -13.41 -5.67 1.36
C ALA A 134 -14.75 -5.26 2.02
N ILE A 135 -15.56 -4.45 1.33
CA ILE A 135 -16.88 -4.03 1.82
C ILE A 135 -17.82 -5.23 1.91
N ALA A 136 -17.86 -6.11 0.92
CA ALA A 136 -18.70 -7.31 0.93
C ALA A 136 -18.35 -8.25 2.09
N ALA A 137 -17.05 -8.35 2.43
CA ALA A 137 -16.56 -9.12 3.57
C ALA A 137 -16.67 -8.37 4.92
N ASN A 138 -17.15 -7.12 4.93
CA ASN A 138 -17.17 -6.24 6.10
C ASN A 138 -15.80 -6.02 6.76
N VAL A 139 -14.74 -5.96 5.94
CA VAL A 139 -13.36 -5.72 6.38
C VAL A 139 -12.97 -4.28 6.10
N PRO A 140 -12.37 -3.57 7.08
CA PRO A 140 -11.90 -2.21 6.88
C PRO A 140 -10.81 -2.15 5.79
N VAL A 141 -10.90 -1.12 4.94
CA VAL A 141 -9.96 -0.90 3.85
C VAL A 141 -9.53 0.56 3.78
N ILE A 142 -8.24 0.78 3.53
CA ILE A 142 -7.66 2.09 3.20
C ILE A 142 -6.96 2.01 1.85
N SER A 143 -7.18 3.01 0.99
CA SER A 143 -6.64 3.04 -0.36
C SER A 143 -5.73 4.24 -0.59
N CYS A 144 -4.58 4.02 -1.22
CA CYS A 144 -3.70 5.11 -1.66
C CYS A 144 -4.16 5.63 -3.02
N MET A 145 -4.29 6.95 -3.13
CA MET A 145 -4.50 7.62 -4.41
C MET A 145 -3.17 7.92 -5.10
N GLY A 146 -3.16 8.73 -6.14
CA GLY A 146 -1.96 9.00 -6.93
C GLY A 146 -0.86 9.75 -6.14
N THR A 147 0.35 9.19 -6.12
CA THR A 147 1.56 9.77 -5.51
C THR A 147 2.64 10.13 -6.54
N GLY A 148 2.44 9.79 -7.80
CA GLY A 148 3.35 10.16 -8.89
C GLY A 148 3.26 11.64 -9.27
N ASN A 149 4.34 12.16 -9.88
CA ASN A 149 4.47 13.54 -10.33
C ASN A 149 4.32 14.58 -9.21
N LYS A 150 4.89 14.28 -8.03
CA LYS A 150 4.78 15.09 -6.82
C LYS A 150 6.10 15.18 -6.08
N LEU A 151 6.32 16.33 -5.44
CA LEU A 151 7.53 16.63 -4.66
C LEU A 151 7.24 17.00 -3.21
N ASP A 152 6.00 17.28 -2.85
CA ASP A 152 5.65 17.69 -1.49
C ASP A 152 4.96 16.57 -0.73
N ALA A 153 5.71 15.90 0.14
CA ALA A 153 5.18 14.88 1.03
C ALA A 153 4.28 15.47 2.14
N SER A 154 4.43 16.76 2.47
CA SER A 154 3.61 17.44 3.48
C SER A 154 2.18 17.72 2.99
N ALA A 155 1.96 17.70 1.68
CA ALA A 155 0.64 17.82 1.06
C ALA A 155 -0.20 16.52 1.13
N LEU A 156 0.35 15.44 1.67
CA LEU A 156 -0.39 14.18 1.85
C LEU A 156 -1.38 14.28 3.00
N GLN A 157 -2.58 13.75 2.79
CA GLN A 157 -3.66 13.75 3.77
C GLN A 157 -4.38 12.40 3.82
N ILE A 158 -4.87 12.03 5.02
CA ILE A 158 -5.84 10.95 5.21
C ILE A 158 -7.22 11.58 5.31
N THR A 159 -8.14 11.12 4.46
CA THR A 159 -9.52 11.64 4.45
C THR A 159 -10.49 10.63 3.86
N ASP A 160 -11.77 10.97 3.87
CA ASP A 160 -12.78 10.27 3.08
C ASP A 160 -12.66 10.66 1.58
N ILE A 161 -12.82 9.69 0.68
CA ILE A 161 -12.71 9.91 -0.77
C ILE A 161 -13.66 10.99 -1.27
N SER A 162 -14.82 11.17 -0.62
CA SER A 162 -15.79 12.20 -0.98
C SER A 162 -15.27 13.62 -0.79
N LYS A 163 -14.26 13.80 0.09
CA LYS A 163 -13.64 15.09 0.42
C LYS A 163 -12.37 15.38 -0.38
N THR A 164 -11.92 14.43 -1.22
CA THR A 164 -10.71 14.62 -2.03
C THR A 164 -10.92 15.67 -3.11
N THR A 165 -9.85 16.43 -3.39
CA THR A 165 -9.81 17.47 -4.43
C THR A 165 -8.73 17.12 -5.46
N ILE A 166 -8.40 17.97 -6.39
CA ILE A 166 -7.23 17.99 -7.30
C ILE A 166 -6.80 16.63 -7.91
N CYS A 167 -6.58 15.58 -7.11
CA CYS A 167 -6.02 14.30 -7.56
C CYS A 167 -6.85 13.62 -8.66
N PRO A 168 -6.30 13.40 -9.88
CA PRO A 168 -7.02 12.79 -10.99
C PRO A 168 -7.51 11.37 -10.70
N LEU A 169 -6.68 10.54 -10.05
CA LEU A 169 -7.04 9.17 -9.68
C LEU A 169 -8.20 9.17 -8.67
N ALA A 170 -8.15 10.02 -7.63
CA ALA A 170 -9.23 10.13 -6.66
C ALA A 170 -10.55 10.56 -7.32
N ARG A 171 -10.50 11.45 -8.32
CA ARG A 171 -11.69 11.86 -9.10
C ARG A 171 -12.31 10.68 -9.86
N ILE A 172 -11.48 9.84 -10.49
CA ILE A 172 -11.96 8.65 -11.20
C ILE A 172 -12.55 7.66 -10.20
N MET A 173 -11.81 7.33 -9.14
CA MET A 173 -12.25 6.40 -8.11
C MET A 173 -13.57 6.83 -7.46
N ARG A 174 -13.70 8.08 -7.08
CA ARG A 174 -14.94 8.65 -6.50
C ARG A 174 -16.14 8.50 -7.44
N LYS A 175 -15.95 8.74 -8.74
CA LYS A 175 -17.00 8.55 -9.75
C LYS A 175 -17.40 7.09 -9.87
N GLU A 176 -16.45 6.20 -9.98
CA GLU A 176 -16.68 4.76 -10.20
C GLU A 176 -17.25 4.06 -8.95
N LEU A 177 -16.82 4.46 -7.76
CA LEU A 177 -17.35 3.95 -6.48
C LEU A 177 -18.81 4.38 -6.27
N ARG A 178 -19.17 5.65 -6.60
CA ARG A 178 -20.55 6.13 -6.52
C ARG A 178 -21.51 5.34 -7.41
N LYS A 179 -21.10 4.95 -8.61
CA LYS A 179 -21.90 4.08 -9.48
C LYS A 179 -22.21 2.71 -8.87
N ARG A 180 -21.38 2.28 -7.91
CA ARG A 180 -21.49 1.02 -7.18
C ARG A 180 -22.12 1.16 -5.79
N GLY A 181 -22.69 2.33 -5.49
CA GLY A 181 -23.31 2.62 -4.20
C GLY A 181 -22.31 2.89 -3.06
N ILE A 182 -21.01 2.95 -3.36
CA ILE A 182 -19.96 3.18 -2.37
C ILE A 182 -19.66 4.68 -2.31
N ASN A 183 -20.12 5.35 -1.26
CA ASN A 183 -19.99 6.79 -1.09
C ASN A 183 -18.84 7.20 -0.16
N ARG A 184 -18.31 6.27 0.63
CA ARG A 184 -17.24 6.52 1.61
C ARG A 184 -16.13 5.52 1.44
N LEU A 185 -14.90 6.01 1.55
CA LEU A 185 -13.69 5.19 1.57
C LEU A 185 -12.59 6.01 2.24
N LYS A 186 -11.89 5.43 3.20
CA LYS A 186 -10.69 6.04 3.78
C LYS A 186 -9.56 5.99 2.76
N VAL A 187 -8.94 7.14 2.48
CA VAL A 187 -7.87 7.25 1.48
C VAL A 187 -6.71 8.10 1.98
N VAL A 188 -5.51 7.78 1.47
CA VAL A 188 -4.36 8.69 1.47
C VAL A 188 -4.28 9.33 0.08
N TYR A 189 -4.25 10.66 0.03
CA TYR A 189 -4.10 11.40 -1.22
C TYR A 189 -3.28 12.67 -1.00
N SER A 190 -2.78 13.27 -2.07
CA SER A 190 -2.06 14.54 -2.02
C SER A 190 -2.94 15.69 -2.53
N THR A 191 -2.85 16.83 -1.85
CA THR A 191 -3.43 18.11 -2.28
C THR A 191 -2.52 18.89 -3.22
N GLU A 192 -1.32 18.40 -3.51
CA GLU A 192 -0.41 18.96 -4.49
C GLU A 192 -0.91 18.72 -5.91
N GLU A 193 -0.82 19.73 -6.79
CA GLU A 193 -1.02 19.55 -8.22
C GLU A 193 0.08 18.68 -8.82
N ALA A 194 -0.30 17.78 -9.74
CA ALA A 194 0.69 16.92 -10.39
C ALA A 194 1.56 17.73 -11.35
N LEU A 195 2.86 17.58 -11.22
CA LEU A 195 3.83 18.17 -12.13
C LEU A 195 3.78 17.51 -13.50
N THR A 196 4.17 18.24 -14.54
CA THR A 196 4.41 17.66 -15.87
C THR A 196 5.81 17.08 -15.89
N PRO A 197 5.97 15.75 -16.04
CA PRO A 197 7.32 15.16 -16.06
C PRO A 197 8.09 15.57 -17.31
N VAL A 198 9.38 15.88 -17.16
CA VAL A 198 10.29 16.21 -18.26
C VAL A 198 10.78 14.91 -18.91
N GLY A 199 10.74 14.82 -20.24
CA GLY A 199 11.23 13.64 -20.98
C GLY A 199 10.35 12.38 -20.88
N ALA A 200 9.17 12.46 -20.25
CA ALA A 200 8.30 11.31 -20.05
C ALA A 200 7.79 10.67 -21.35
N GLU A 201 7.69 11.44 -22.43
CA GLU A 201 7.21 10.94 -23.74
C GLU A 201 8.22 9.98 -24.37
N GLU A 202 9.51 10.31 -24.32
CA GLU A 202 10.59 9.49 -24.87
C GLU A 202 10.72 8.16 -24.08
N GLU A 203 10.70 8.23 -22.75
CA GLU A 203 10.78 7.04 -21.90
C GLU A 203 9.52 6.16 -22.02
N ALA A 204 8.34 6.77 -22.12
CA ALA A 204 7.09 6.06 -22.35
C ALA A 204 7.10 5.32 -23.69
N ALA A 205 7.57 5.97 -24.76
CA ALA A 205 7.70 5.36 -26.08
C ALA A 205 8.67 4.17 -26.07
N ALA A 206 9.83 4.31 -25.41
CA ALA A 206 10.82 3.25 -25.28
C ALA A 206 10.28 2.01 -24.54
N LEU A 207 9.30 2.18 -23.63
CA LEU A 207 8.68 1.11 -22.86
C LEU A 207 7.30 0.68 -23.41
N GLY A 208 6.87 1.20 -24.55
CA GLY A 208 5.57 0.90 -25.16
C GLY A 208 4.39 1.35 -24.30
N LYS A 209 4.57 2.33 -23.43
CA LYS A 209 3.55 2.86 -22.51
C LYS A 209 3.04 4.22 -23.00
N ARG A 210 1.82 4.55 -22.64
CA ARG A 210 1.20 5.83 -23.02
C ARG A 210 1.75 7.02 -22.24
N THR A 211 2.09 6.82 -20.99
CA THR A 211 2.70 7.79 -20.07
C THR A 211 3.43 7.06 -18.95
N ILE A 212 4.51 7.65 -18.45
CA ILE A 212 5.20 7.19 -17.25
C ILE A 212 5.22 8.35 -16.25
N PRO A 213 4.66 8.16 -15.05
CA PRO A 213 4.74 9.19 -14.02
C PRO A 213 6.17 9.26 -13.45
N GLY A 214 6.67 10.47 -13.27
CA GLY A 214 7.83 10.71 -12.43
C GLY A 214 7.55 10.34 -10.97
N SER A 215 8.57 9.96 -10.22
CA SER A 215 8.41 9.63 -8.81
C SER A 215 9.70 9.87 -8.02
N THR A 216 9.57 10.13 -6.73
CA THR A 216 10.64 10.35 -5.77
C THR A 216 10.61 9.31 -4.66
N ALA A 217 11.68 9.22 -3.86
CA ALA A 217 11.72 8.29 -2.74
C ALA A 217 10.76 8.68 -1.60
N PHE A 218 10.51 9.97 -1.40
CA PHE A 218 9.87 10.49 -0.18
C PHE A 218 8.34 10.59 -0.30
N VAL A 219 7.75 11.00 -1.43
CA VAL A 219 6.28 11.16 -1.51
C VAL A 219 5.56 9.81 -1.42
N PRO A 220 5.88 8.78 -2.25
CA PRO A 220 5.23 7.48 -2.11
C PRO A 220 5.61 6.79 -0.79
N GLY A 221 6.85 6.97 -0.30
CA GLY A 221 7.28 6.43 0.99
C GLY A 221 6.47 6.99 2.16
N ALA A 222 6.30 8.31 2.22
CA ALA A 222 5.46 8.96 3.23
C ALA A 222 4.00 8.49 3.16
N ALA A 223 3.43 8.35 1.95
CA ALA A 223 2.08 7.82 1.78
C ALA A 223 1.95 6.40 2.34
N GLY A 224 2.93 5.53 2.10
CA GLY A 224 2.97 4.17 2.66
C GLY A 224 3.03 4.16 4.18
N LEU A 225 3.87 5.01 4.78
CA LEU A 225 3.94 5.17 6.23
C LEU A 225 2.63 5.69 6.83
N MET A 226 1.95 6.62 6.15
CA MET A 226 0.63 7.13 6.58
C MET A 226 -0.45 6.04 6.53
N LEU A 227 -0.48 5.21 5.48
CA LEU A 227 -1.40 4.07 5.38
C LEU A 227 -1.21 3.12 6.57
N ALA A 228 0.02 2.70 6.81
CA ALA A 228 0.34 1.79 7.92
C ALA A 228 0.03 2.40 9.28
N GLY A 229 0.37 3.67 9.48
CA GLY A 229 0.07 4.39 10.71
C GLY A 229 -1.42 4.45 11.03
N GLU A 230 -2.27 4.61 10.00
CA GLU A 230 -3.73 4.58 10.17
C GLU A 230 -4.24 3.18 10.51
N VAL A 231 -3.74 2.14 9.83
CA VAL A 231 -4.08 0.74 10.12
C VAL A 231 -3.70 0.37 11.55
N ILE A 232 -2.48 0.73 11.98
CA ILE A 232 -2.00 0.48 13.34
C ILE A 232 -2.90 1.17 14.37
N ARG A 233 -3.25 2.45 14.15
CA ARG A 233 -4.16 3.18 15.05
C ARG A 233 -5.54 2.55 15.13
N ASP A 234 -6.09 2.08 14.02
CA ASP A 234 -7.41 1.44 14.00
C ASP A 234 -7.38 0.07 14.70
N LEU A 235 -6.37 -0.75 14.47
CA LEU A 235 -6.23 -2.08 15.10
C LEU A 235 -5.80 -2.00 16.58
N SER A 236 -5.28 -0.85 17.03
CA SER A 236 -4.85 -0.64 18.43
C SER A 236 -5.99 -0.26 19.38
N LYS A 237 -7.16 0.10 18.87
CA LYS A 237 -8.34 0.50 19.68
C LYS A 237 -9.03 -0.75 20.23
#